data_d821b9c64a6ac62a498f4873cfa5bd1c
#
_entry.id   d821b9c64a6ac62a498f4873cfa5bd1c
#
_cell.length_a   1.000
_cell.length_b   1.000
_cell.length_c   1.000
_cell.angle_alpha   90.00
_cell.angle_beta   90.00
_cell.angle_gamma   90.00
#
_symmetry.space_group_name_H-M   'P 1'
#
loop_
_entity.id
_entity.type
_entity.pdbx_description
1 polymer ?
#
loop_
_entity_poly.entity_id
_entity_poly.type
_entity_poly.pdbx_seq_one_letter_code
_entity_poly.pdbx_strand_id
1 'polypeptide(L)'
;MEEINYQTFDTELINQVLSIYEKNGRTAYLDDIDKLKRSFENSLYVLGAFDNDSLVGFIRCVGDGEHIVFIQDLIVDPNYYRQGIGKKLYSLASNHFKDVRTFLLITDADDIRSNSFYQAMGMTDNNKTCPLKTYIR
;
A
#
# COMPACT_ATOMS: atom_id res chain seq x y z
N MET A 1 -5.99 -23.77 5.36
CA MET A 1 -5.94 -22.32 5.23
C MET A 1 -6.71 -21.92 3.98
N GLU A 2 -7.63 -21.00 4.12
CA GLU A 2 -8.38 -20.54 2.97
C GLU A 2 -7.47 -19.73 2.03
N GLU A 3 -7.75 -19.85 0.75
CA GLU A 3 -6.96 -19.16 -0.26
C GLU A 3 -7.34 -17.69 -0.32
N ILE A 4 -6.32 -16.82 -0.31
CA ILE A 4 -6.51 -15.39 -0.46
C ILE A 4 -6.51 -15.05 -1.94
N ASN A 5 -7.53 -14.33 -2.39
CA ASN A 5 -7.65 -13.86 -3.77
C ASN A 5 -7.20 -12.41 -3.86
N TYR A 6 -6.58 -12.05 -4.97
CA TYR A 6 -6.04 -10.71 -5.22
C TYR A 6 -6.69 -10.12 -6.46
N GLN A 7 -7.36 -8.97 -6.29
CA GLN A 7 -8.01 -8.29 -7.41
C GLN A 7 -8.13 -6.80 -7.13
N THR A 8 -8.19 -6.01 -8.19
CA THR A 8 -8.44 -4.57 -8.06
C THR A 8 -9.86 -4.33 -7.58
N PHE A 9 -10.06 -3.23 -6.88
CA PHE A 9 -11.37 -2.85 -6.36
C PHE A 9 -11.54 -1.33 -6.39
N ASP A 10 -12.77 -0.88 -6.15
CA ASP A 10 -13.12 0.54 -6.19
C ASP A 10 -13.77 1.01 -4.88
N THR A 11 -14.35 2.21 -4.90
CA THR A 11 -14.90 2.86 -3.72
C THR A 11 -16.17 2.20 -3.16
N GLU A 12 -16.73 1.19 -3.83
CA GLU A 12 -17.85 0.42 -3.25
C GLU A 12 -17.43 -0.25 -1.95
N LEU A 13 -16.13 -0.55 -1.77
CA LEU A 13 -15.61 -1.19 -0.58
C LEU A 13 -15.06 -0.21 0.45
N ILE A 14 -15.42 1.07 0.37
CA ILE A 14 -14.81 2.10 1.22
C ILE A 14 -15.00 1.82 2.72
N ASN A 15 -16.11 1.21 3.11
CA ASN A 15 -16.34 0.89 4.51
C ASN A 15 -15.38 -0.19 5.02
N GLN A 16 -15.04 -1.15 4.17
CA GLN A 16 -14.04 -2.17 4.50
C GLN A 16 -12.63 -1.55 4.56
N VAL A 17 -12.33 -0.62 3.67
CA VAL A 17 -11.08 0.14 3.70
C VAL A 17 -10.94 0.91 5.01
N LEU A 18 -11.98 1.62 5.42
CA LEU A 18 -12.00 2.37 6.69
C LEU A 18 -11.73 1.45 7.89
N SER A 19 -12.34 0.28 7.90
CA SER A 19 -12.11 -0.72 8.95
C SER A 19 -10.65 -1.13 9.05
N ILE A 20 -9.99 -1.35 7.91
CA ILE A 20 -8.58 -1.73 7.89
C ILE A 20 -7.70 -0.59 8.39
N TYR A 21 -7.96 0.65 7.99
CA TYR A 21 -7.23 1.80 8.52
C TYR A 21 -7.40 1.93 10.03
N GLU A 22 -8.63 1.80 10.53
CA GLU A 22 -8.92 1.89 11.95
C GLU A 22 -8.17 0.84 12.75
N LYS A 23 -8.20 -0.41 12.32
CA LYS A 23 -7.51 -1.53 12.97
C LYS A 23 -5.99 -1.35 13.01
N ASN A 24 -5.45 -0.55 12.11
CA ASN A 24 -4.01 -0.25 12.04
C ASN A 24 -3.65 1.11 12.66
N GLY A 25 -4.61 1.79 13.30
CA GLY A 25 -4.36 3.08 13.93
C GLY A 25 -4.16 4.24 12.95
N ARG A 26 -4.56 4.09 11.70
CA ARG A 26 -4.43 5.11 10.65
C ARG A 26 -5.64 6.05 10.69
N THR A 27 -5.76 6.83 11.75
CA THR A 27 -6.95 7.65 12.03
C THR A 27 -7.10 8.87 11.14
N ALA A 28 -6.01 9.34 10.52
CA ALA A 28 -6.06 10.50 9.64
C ALA A 28 -7.00 10.34 8.45
N TYR A 29 -7.25 9.09 8.02
CA TYR A 29 -8.14 8.80 6.90
C TYR A 29 -9.61 8.71 7.30
N LEU A 30 -9.92 8.71 8.60
CA LEU A 30 -11.28 8.46 9.10
C LEU A 30 -12.15 9.71 9.17
N ASP A 31 -11.54 10.89 9.13
CA ASP A 31 -12.23 12.17 9.41
C ASP A 31 -13.09 12.66 8.26
N ASP A 32 -12.79 12.27 7.02
CA ASP A 32 -13.48 12.77 5.84
C ASP A 32 -13.60 11.66 4.79
N ILE A 33 -14.74 10.99 4.79
CA ILE A 33 -15.02 9.87 3.88
C ILE A 33 -15.06 10.32 2.43
N ASP A 34 -15.61 11.48 2.14
CA ASP A 34 -15.68 11.97 0.75
C ASP A 34 -14.31 12.25 0.19
N LYS A 35 -13.42 12.80 0.99
CA LYS A 35 -12.04 13.01 0.62
C LYS A 35 -11.33 11.68 0.35
N LEU A 36 -11.56 10.70 1.19
CA LEU A 36 -10.98 9.36 1.01
C LEU A 36 -11.48 8.71 -0.28
N LYS A 37 -12.77 8.80 -0.56
CA LYS A 37 -13.32 8.28 -1.83
C LYS A 37 -12.66 8.93 -3.04
N ARG A 38 -12.53 10.25 -3.04
CA ARG A 38 -11.84 10.97 -4.12
C ARG A 38 -10.38 10.52 -4.26
N SER A 39 -9.71 10.26 -3.14
CA SER A 39 -8.34 9.74 -3.15
C SER A 39 -8.25 8.39 -3.84
N PHE A 40 -9.17 7.48 -3.55
CA PHE A 40 -9.21 6.17 -4.20
C PHE A 40 -9.57 6.28 -5.68
N GLU A 41 -10.55 7.12 -6.03
CA GLU A 41 -10.95 7.34 -7.43
C GLU A 41 -9.79 7.89 -8.27
N ASN A 42 -8.91 8.69 -7.67
CA ASN A 42 -7.76 9.28 -8.34
C ASN A 42 -6.48 8.46 -8.18
N SER A 43 -6.54 7.30 -7.57
CA SER A 43 -5.40 6.40 -7.47
C SER A 43 -5.17 5.68 -8.79
N LEU A 44 -3.90 5.49 -9.13
CA LEU A 44 -3.51 4.78 -10.35
C LEU A 44 -3.83 3.30 -10.27
N TYR A 45 -3.66 2.70 -9.10
CA TYR A 45 -3.77 1.26 -8.93
C TYR A 45 -4.15 0.94 -7.49
N VAL A 46 -5.23 0.19 -7.31
CA VAL A 46 -5.68 -0.26 -6.00
C VAL A 46 -5.94 -1.75 -6.08
N LEU A 47 -5.07 -2.52 -5.45
CA LEU A 47 -5.15 -3.98 -5.44
C LEU A 47 -5.50 -4.47 -4.05
N GLY A 48 -6.53 -5.27 -3.95
CA GLY A 48 -6.98 -5.84 -2.68
C GLY A 48 -6.64 -7.31 -2.53
N ALA A 49 -6.49 -7.71 -1.28
CA ALA A 49 -6.43 -9.11 -0.88
C ALA A 49 -7.76 -9.46 -0.22
N PHE A 50 -8.34 -10.57 -0.61
CA PHE A 50 -9.68 -10.98 -0.18
C PHE A 50 -9.67 -12.38 0.41
N ASP A 51 -10.27 -12.50 1.57
CA ASP A 51 -10.66 -13.78 2.16
C ASP A 51 -12.14 -13.97 1.85
N ASN A 52 -12.45 -14.81 0.86
CA ASN A 52 -13.77 -14.86 0.23
C ASN A 52 -14.14 -13.45 -0.28
N ASP A 53 -15.23 -12.86 0.22
CA ASP A 53 -15.66 -11.53 -0.19
C ASP A 53 -15.18 -10.41 0.74
N SER A 54 -14.39 -10.75 1.76
CA SER A 54 -13.91 -9.78 2.75
C SER A 54 -12.55 -9.23 2.37
N LEU A 55 -12.44 -7.91 2.28
CA LEU A 55 -11.17 -7.24 2.07
C LEU A 55 -10.33 -7.35 3.35
N VAL A 56 -9.13 -7.90 3.23
CA VAL A 56 -8.22 -8.11 4.36
C VAL A 56 -6.90 -7.36 4.25
N GLY A 57 -6.69 -6.71 3.13
CA GLY A 57 -5.50 -5.89 2.91
C GLY A 57 -5.54 -5.25 1.53
N PHE A 58 -4.72 -4.24 1.32
CA PHE A 58 -4.61 -3.63 -0.01
C PHE A 58 -3.32 -2.85 -0.16
N ILE A 59 -2.96 -2.62 -1.41
CA ILE A 59 -1.89 -1.70 -1.80
C ILE A 59 -2.51 -0.64 -2.71
N ARG A 60 -2.19 0.64 -2.43
CA ARG A 60 -2.69 1.78 -3.20
C ARG A 60 -1.52 2.57 -3.74
N CYS A 61 -1.50 2.76 -5.06
CA CYS A 61 -0.42 3.44 -5.76
C CYS A 61 -0.95 4.66 -6.50
N VAL A 62 -0.16 5.73 -6.48
CA VAL A 62 -0.45 6.97 -7.21
C VAL A 62 0.74 7.30 -8.10
N GLY A 63 0.51 8.08 -9.16
CA GLY A 63 1.56 8.47 -10.09
C GLY A 63 1.09 8.43 -11.52
N ASP A 64 2.03 8.56 -12.46
CA ASP A 64 1.69 8.54 -13.89
C ASP A 64 1.76 7.14 -14.52
N GLY A 65 2.36 6.18 -13.84
CA GLY A 65 2.47 4.81 -14.35
C GLY A 65 3.57 4.63 -15.39
N GLU A 66 4.31 5.65 -15.71
CA GLU A 66 5.37 5.64 -16.73
C GLU A 66 6.73 5.98 -16.11
N HIS A 67 6.83 7.17 -15.53
CA HIS A 67 8.07 7.64 -14.94
C HIS A 67 8.10 7.50 -13.43
N ILE A 68 6.93 7.57 -12.79
CA ILE A 68 6.85 7.51 -11.33
C ILE A 68 5.59 6.79 -10.87
N VAL A 69 5.78 5.92 -9.88
CA VAL A 69 4.70 5.33 -9.09
C VAL A 69 5.10 5.39 -7.63
N PHE A 70 4.22 5.94 -6.81
CA PHE A 70 4.40 6.07 -5.37
C PHE A 70 3.42 5.14 -4.66
N ILE A 71 3.93 4.27 -3.81
CA ILE A 71 3.07 3.44 -2.96
C ILE A 71 2.61 4.31 -1.79
N GLN A 72 1.33 4.67 -1.79
CA GLN A 72 0.76 5.47 -0.72
C GLN A 72 0.38 4.62 0.49
N ASP A 73 -0.21 3.46 0.23
CA ASP A 73 -0.63 2.53 1.29
C ASP A 73 -0.25 1.11 0.92
N LEU A 74 0.27 0.39 1.89
CA LEU A 74 0.37 -1.07 1.89
C LEU A 74 0.00 -1.51 3.30
N ILE A 75 -1.19 -2.05 3.46
CA ILE A 75 -1.78 -2.26 4.76
C ILE A 75 -2.59 -3.56 4.78
N VAL A 76 -2.47 -4.30 5.88
CA VAL A 76 -3.14 -5.59 6.07
C VAL A 76 -3.87 -5.58 7.40
N ASP A 77 -5.05 -6.18 7.44
CA ASP A 77 -5.78 -6.39 8.69
C ASP A 77 -4.89 -7.15 9.67
N PRO A 78 -4.70 -6.66 10.91
CA PRO A 78 -3.83 -7.32 11.88
C PRO A 78 -4.17 -8.79 12.13
N ASN A 79 -5.44 -9.19 11.98
CA ASN A 79 -5.85 -10.58 12.14
C ASN A 79 -5.27 -11.49 11.06
N TYR A 80 -4.74 -10.92 10.00
CA TYR A 80 -4.16 -11.65 8.86
C TYR A 80 -2.66 -11.44 8.73
N TYR A 81 -2.01 -10.90 9.77
CA TYR A 81 -0.56 -10.72 9.76
C TYR A 81 0.19 -12.06 9.67
N ARG A 82 1.40 -12.01 9.12
CA ARG A 82 2.33 -13.16 9.02
C ARG A 82 1.83 -14.29 8.13
N GLN A 83 0.93 -13.98 7.19
CA GLN A 83 0.45 -14.94 6.20
C GLN A 83 0.97 -14.65 4.79
N GLY A 84 1.89 -13.71 4.65
CA GLY A 84 2.48 -13.35 3.36
C GLY A 84 1.61 -12.46 2.49
N ILE A 85 0.52 -11.88 3.02
CA ILE A 85 -0.40 -11.04 2.23
C ILE A 85 0.28 -9.76 1.78
N GLY A 86 0.96 -9.04 2.69
CA GLY A 86 1.69 -7.83 2.34
C GLY A 86 2.76 -8.08 1.30
N LYS A 87 3.49 -9.17 1.44
CA LYS A 87 4.50 -9.59 0.47
C LYS A 87 3.90 -9.83 -0.91
N LYS A 88 2.76 -10.50 -0.96
CA LYS A 88 2.08 -10.81 -2.22
C LYS A 88 1.53 -9.55 -2.88
N LEU A 89 0.90 -8.67 -2.10
CA LEU A 89 0.41 -7.37 -2.61
C LEU A 89 1.55 -6.54 -3.21
N TYR A 90 2.65 -6.43 -2.48
CA TYR A 90 3.83 -5.72 -2.98
C TYR A 90 4.37 -6.34 -4.26
N SER A 91 4.53 -7.67 -4.28
CA SER A 91 5.10 -8.37 -5.43
C SER A 91 4.25 -8.23 -6.68
N LEU A 92 2.92 -8.29 -6.54
CA LEU A 92 2.00 -8.10 -7.65
C LEU A 92 2.05 -6.67 -8.20
N ALA A 93 2.07 -5.68 -7.32
CA ALA A 93 2.18 -4.28 -7.72
C ALA A 93 3.54 -3.99 -8.38
N SER A 94 4.63 -4.48 -7.79
CA SER A 94 5.96 -4.31 -8.32
C SER A 94 6.08 -4.91 -9.73
N ASN A 95 5.52 -6.09 -9.94
CA ASN A 95 5.51 -6.72 -11.25
C ASN A 95 4.64 -5.96 -12.25
N HIS A 96 3.49 -5.45 -11.79
CA HIS A 96 2.59 -4.65 -12.63
C HIS A 96 3.28 -3.39 -13.16
N PHE A 97 4.11 -2.77 -12.33
CA PHE A 97 4.84 -1.54 -12.66
C PHE A 97 6.33 -1.78 -12.95
N LYS A 98 6.68 -2.96 -13.44
CA LYS A 98 8.10 -3.33 -13.63
C LYS A 98 8.88 -2.41 -14.58
N ASP A 99 8.19 -1.74 -15.50
CA ASP A 99 8.81 -0.86 -16.49
C ASP A 99 8.81 0.62 -16.09
N VAL A 100 8.27 0.95 -14.91
CA VAL A 100 8.24 2.32 -14.41
C VAL A 100 9.64 2.71 -13.93
N ARG A 101 10.06 3.92 -14.30
CA ARG A 101 11.40 4.41 -13.97
C ARG A 101 11.64 4.53 -12.46
N THR A 102 10.70 5.12 -11.73
CA THR A 102 10.83 5.34 -10.30
C THR A 102 9.64 4.74 -9.57
N PHE A 103 9.91 3.71 -8.78
CA PHE A 103 8.91 3.03 -7.95
C PHE A 103 9.37 3.18 -6.50
N LEU A 104 8.64 3.97 -5.71
CA LEU A 104 9.11 4.38 -4.39
C LEU A 104 8.00 4.45 -3.36
N LEU A 105 8.41 4.56 -2.11
CA LEU A 105 7.53 4.89 -0.99
C LEU A 105 8.31 5.67 0.05
N ILE A 106 7.59 6.24 0.99
CA ILE A 106 8.16 6.91 2.15
C ILE A 106 7.57 6.27 3.40
N THR A 107 8.41 5.94 4.35
CA THR A 107 7.97 5.42 5.65
C THR A 107 8.79 6.09 6.74
N ASP A 108 8.27 6.06 7.97
CA ASP A 108 8.98 6.65 9.10
C ASP A 108 10.32 5.93 9.33
N ALA A 109 11.37 6.69 9.54
CA ALA A 109 12.71 6.13 9.79
C ALA A 109 12.72 5.23 11.02
N ASP A 110 11.86 5.49 11.98
CA ASP A 110 11.77 4.74 13.23
C ASP A 110 10.85 3.52 13.16
N ASP A 111 10.16 3.32 12.05
CA ASP A 111 9.29 2.15 11.86
C ASP A 111 10.14 0.95 11.45
N ILE A 112 10.66 0.24 12.46
CA ILE A 112 11.56 -0.89 12.26
C ILE A 112 10.92 -1.98 11.42
N ARG A 113 9.64 -2.26 11.67
CA ARG A 113 8.91 -3.33 10.97
C ARG A 113 8.77 -3.04 9.48
N SER A 114 8.29 -1.85 9.14
CA SER A 114 8.14 -1.45 7.74
C SER A 114 9.48 -1.39 7.01
N ASN A 115 10.49 -0.81 7.64
CA ASN A 115 11.82 -0.72 7.04
C ASN A 115 12.42 -2.12 6.78
N SER A 116 12.28 -3.04 7.73
CA SER A 116 12.73 -4.43 7.54
C SER A 116 11.97 -5.11 6.41
N PHE A 117 10.66 -4.89 6.32
CA PHE A 117 9.83 -5.47 5.28
C PHE A 117 10.29 -5.03 3.89
N TYR A 118 10.44 -3.73 3.67
CA TYR A 118 10.81 -3.21 2.35
C TYR A 118 12.21 -3.63 1.92
N GLN A 119 13.16 -3.68 2.85
CA GLN A 119 14.50 -4.19 2.57
C GLN A 119 14.45 -5.67 2.20
N ALA A 120 13.66 -6.46 2.92
CA ALA A 120 13.47 -7.88 2.59
C ALA A 120 12.83 -8.08 1.22
N MET A 121 12.03 -7.12 0.76
CA MET A 121 11.43 -7.15 -0.58
C MET A 121 12.39 -6.68 -1.69
N GLY A 122 13.61 -6.32 -1.34
CA GLY A 122 14.62 -5.91 -2.30
C GLY A 122 14.68 -4.42 -2.57
N MET A 123 13.93 -3.61 -1.83
CA MET A 123 14.01 -2.16 -1.95
C MET A 123 15.25 -1.63 -1.20
N THR A 124 15.83 -0.56 -1.72
CA THR A 124 17.01 0.06 -1.16
C THR A 124 16.66 1.38 -0.49
N ASP A 125 17.19 1.58 0.71
CA ASP A 125 17.15 2.90 1.36
C ASP A 125 18.08 3.84 0.56
N ASN A 126 17.47 4.83 -0.09
CA ASN A 126 18.20 5.73 -0.97
C ASN A 126 19.35 6.49 -0.29
N ASN A 127 19.21 6.78 0.99
CA ASN A 127 20.23 7.50 1.74
C ASN A 127 21.53 6.72 1.88
N LYS A 128 21.51 5.41 1.66
CA LYS A 128 22.71 4.56 1.71
C LYS A 128 23.49 4.56 0.42
N THR A 129 22.85 4.86 -0.72
CA THR A 129 23.48 4.79 -2.04
C THR A 129 23.55 6.15 -2.72
N CYS A 130 22.45 6.88 -2.74
CA CYS A 130 22.36 8.20 -3.36
C CYS A 130 21.47 9.07 -2.46
N PRO A 131 22.07 9.78 -1.48
CA PRO A 131 21.28 10.51 -0.49
C PRO A 131 20.33 11.51 -1.11
N LEU A 132 19.07 11.43 -0.70
CA LEU A 132 17.99 12.32 -1.13
C LEU A 132 17.41 13.03 0.06
N LYS A 133 16.83 14.20 -0.18
CA LYS A 133 16.09 14.94 0.84
C LYS A 133 14.63 14.99 0.47
N THR A 134 13.78 14.93 1.47
CA THR A 134 12.36 15.15 1.32
C THR A 134 12.01 16.55 1.83
N TYR A 135 11.31 17.32 1.01
CA TYR A 135 10.80 18.63 1.43
C TYR A 135 9.29 18.54 1.57
N ILE A 136 8.79 18.97 2.71
CA ILE A 136 7.36 18.94 3.02
C ILE A 136 6.94 20.32 3.52
N ARG A 137 5.72 20.77 3.14
CA ARG A 137 5.20 22.03 3.63
C ARG A 137 4.53 21.91 5.00
#